data_6b25aeebcb03d6c334b72c817178729a
#
_entry.id   6b25aeebcb03d6c334b72c817178729a
#
_cell.length_a   1.000
_cell.length_b   1.000
_cell.length_c   1.000
_cell.angle_alpha   90.00
_cell.angle_beta   90.00
_cell.angle_gamma   90.00
#
_symmetry.space_group_name_H-M   'P 1'
#
loop_
_entity.id
_entity.type
_entity.pdbx_description
1 polymer ?
#
loop_
_entity_poly.entity_id
_entity_poly.type
_entity_poly.pdbx_seq_one_letter_code
_entity_poly.pdbx_strand_id
1 'polypeptide(L)'
;MNILENTNRTSLTMGLEFEGTFNRRGNVQSIHELQTVFRNDNELSFIQVKTDGTHGVDFEIAFPILSIDSSLSWYYVNKVLTLLTNNGCGVKKCCGVHVHIGLKSISSNITNDDFTTLSIDKYRANRTYISQSSSVYNDVLDNAIIKDVVYRYAKHQLEINKIFPLSRTNNRFASGLDLCIDAIKQCDGSIEALMNAIERNGSTNRRSKFFTVNLQSYARYGTIEFRQHSATLEVDKIKPFVMMLANMFNHSINNRMLTNNSRIERQELPTNPFNPRTKLGLLWSLCKTDNGATTREIMAHCNIDNAKSVRRTISTIRSKFTHHSVECLTQQFYNHRYGTSNDEHDLNGYKIPSHIDVAITSNSIDDTVEDHFLIGLLSEFKNYILNRIAHFS
;
A
#
# COMPACT_ATOMS: atom_id res chain seq x y z
N MET A 1 16.80 -25.03 -28.99
CA MET A 1 15.63 -24.91 -28.08
C MET A 1 15.82 -23.57 -27.37
N ASN A 2 15.22 -22.50 -27.91
CA ASN A 2 15.37 -21.14 -27.36
C ASN A 2 14.60 -21.09 -26.06
N ILE A 3 15.34 -21.03 -24.96
CA ILE A 3 14.83 -20.58 -23.65
C ILE A 3 14.60 -19.07 -23.83
N LEU A 4 13.41 -18.70 -24.29
CA LEU A 4 12.94 -17.33 -24.19
C LEU A 4 12.83 -17.03 -22.69
N GLU A 5 13.73 -16.21 -22.22
CA GLU A 5 13.69 -15.63 -20.89
C GLU A 5 12.29 -15.11 -20.63
N ASN A 6 11.65 -15.65 -19.59
CA ASN A 6 10.40 -15.12 -19.05
C ASN A 6 10.74 -13.72 -18.48
N THR A 7 10.69 -12.71 -19.33
CA THR A 7 10.87 -11.33 -18.90
C THR A 7 9.64 -10.92 -18.10
N ASN A 8 9.79 -10.82 -16.80
CA ASN A 8 8.76 -10.23 -15.95
C ASN A 8 8.66 -8.73 -16.28
N ARG A 9 7.44 -8.24 -16.42
CA ARG A 9 7.13 -6.81 -16.47
C ARG A 9 6.71 -6.34 -15.08
N THR A 10 6.98 -5.10 -14.75
CA THR A 10 6.44 -4.47 -13.55
C THR A 10 5.13 -3.76 -13.85
N SER A 11 4.18 -3.83 -12.95
CA SER A 11 2.89 -3.13 -13.02
C SER A 11 2.56 -2.51 -11.68
N LEU A 12 2.00 -1.29 -11.71
CA LEU A 12 1.49 -0.66 -10.51
C LEU A 12 0.21 -1.36 -10.04
N THR A 13 0.16 -1.56 -8.74
CA THR A 13 -1.01 -2.14 -8.07
C THR A 13 -1.67 -1.13 -7.16
N MET A 14 -2.97 -1.28 -6.94
CA MET A 14 -3.72 -0.52 -5.97
C MET A 14 -4.38 -1.43 -4.93
N GLY A 15 -4.44 -0.95 -3.69
CA GLY A 15 -5.38 -1.38 -2.66
C GLY A 15 -6.27 -0.20 -2.31
N LEU A 16 -7.55 -0.44 -2.09
CA LEU A 16 -8.50 0.59 -1.69
C LEU A 16 -9.09 0.23 -0.33
N GLU A 17 -9.14 1.21 0.56
CA GLU A 17 -9.91 1.15 1.80
C GLU A 17 -11.01 2.23 1.71
N PHE A 18 -12.26 1.80 1.74
CA PHE A 18 -13.42 2.66 1.62
C PHE A 18 -14.14 2.74 2.96
N GLU A 19 -14.24 3.95 3.52
CA GLU A 19 -15.01 4.22 4.73
C GLU A 19 -16.43 4.68 4.39
N GLY A 20 -17.42 4.13 5.09
CA GLY A 20 -18.81 4.45 4.83
C GLY A 20 -19.68 4.49 6.08
N THR A 21 -20.94 4.85 5.88
CA THR A 21 -21.95 4.95 6.95
C THR A 21 -23.26 4.33 6.53
N PHE A 22 -24.03 3.87 7.53
CA PHE A 22 -25.41 3.44 7.33
C PHE A 22 -26.35 4.65 7.34
N ASN A 23 -27.27 4.71 6.38
CA ASN A 23 -28.31 5.71 6.38
C ASN A 23 -29.52 5.17 7.16
N ARG A 24 -30.14 5.98 8.00
CA ARG A 24 -31.27 5.60 8.85
C ARG A 24 -32.46 4.98 8.09
N ARG A 25 -32.60 5.25 6.79
CA ARG A 25 -33.66 4.73 5.91
C ARG A 25 -33.13 3.73 4.88
N GLY A 26 -31.87 3.30 4.98
CA GLY A 26 -31.27 2.29 4.11
C GLY A 26 -31.78 0.89 4.43
N ASN A 27 -31.65 -0.04 3.50
CA ASN A 27 -31.99 -1.44 3.67
C ASN A 27 -31.04 -2.17 4.63
N VAL A 28 -29.84 -1.63 4.81
CA VAL A 28 -28.77 -2.15 5.67
C VAL A 28 -28.47 -1.14 6.77
N GLN A 29 -28.50 -1.60 8.02
CA GLN A 29 -28.30 -0.76 9.21
C GLN A 29 -27.16 -1.24 10.11
N SER A 30 -26.53 -2.36 9.77
CA SER A 30 -25.45 -2.97 10.55
C SER A 30 -24.39 -3.61 9.69
N ILE A 31 -23.19 -3.76 10.25
CA ILE A 31 -22.06 -4.46 9.61
C ILE A 31 -22.44 -5.90 9.27
N HIS A 32 -23.14 -6.58 10.15
CA HIS A 32 -23.57 -7.96 9.93
C HIS A 32 -24.52 -8.11 8.72
N GLU A 33 -25.47 -7.20 8.58
CA GLU A 33 -26.35 -7.15 7.42
C GLU A 33 -25.56 -6.86 6.15
N LEU A 34 -24.63 -5.87 6.19
CA LEU A 34 -23.79 -5.56 5.06
C LEU A 34 -22.89 -6.72 4.67
N GLN A 35 -22.28 -7.40 5.63
CA GLN A 35 -21.51 -8.64 5.38
C GLN A 35 -22.37 -9.74 4.74
N THR A 36 -23.65 -9.82 5.11
CA THR A 36 -24.57 -10.78 4.53
C THR A 36 -24.92 -10.43 3.10
N VAL A 37 -25.13 -9.16 2.78
CA VAL A 37 -25.33 -8.68 1.41
C VAL A 37 -24.15 -9.07 0.52
N PHE A 38 -22.91 -8.81 0.94
CA PHE A 38 -21.72 -9.19 0.17
C PHE A 38 -21.53 -10.70 0.04
N ARG A 39 -21.80 -11.47 1.10
CA ARG A 39 -21.72 -12.94 1.06
C ARG A 39 -22.70 -13.58 0.08
N ASN A 40 -23.86 -12.97 -0.09
CA ASN A 40 -24.92 -13.47 -0.98
C ASN A 40 -24.72 -13.02 -2.44
N ASP A 41 -23.82 -12.07 -2.72
CA ASP A 41 -23.44 -11.71 -4.08
C ASP A 41 -22.36 -12.69 -4.58
N ASN A 42 -22.67 -13.41 -5.66
CA ASN A 42 -21.80 -14.45 -6.20
C ASN A 42 -20.43 -13.92 -6.66
N GLU A 43 -20.34 -12.66 -7.08
CA GLU A 43 -19.10 -12.05 -7.54
C GLU A 43 -18.37 -11.31 -6.43
N LEU A 44 -19.08 -10.75 -5.46
CA LEU A 44 -18.52 -9.89 -4.39
C LEU A 44 -18.37 -10.61 -3.04
N SER A 45 -18.65 -11.92 -2.96
CA SER A 45 -18.58 -12.71 -1.72
C SER A 45 -17.20 -12.69 -1.04
N PHE A 46 -16.15 -12.26 -1.76
CA PHE A 46 -14.80 -12.07 -1.23
C PHE A 46 -14.62 -10.76 -0.47
N ILE A 47 -15.47 -9.76 -0.65
CA ILE A 47 -15.33 -8.46 0.02
C ILE A 47 -15.49 -8.61 1.53
N GLN A 48 -14.56 -7.97 2.25
CA GLN A 48 -14.60 -7.92 3.71
C GLN A 48 -15.07 -6.55 4.17
N VAL A 49 -16.09 -6.58 5.03
CA VAL A 49 -16.57 -5.41 5.75
C VAL A 49 -16.04 -5.49 7.18
N LYS A 50 -15.40 -4.42 7.63
CA LYS A 50 -14.80 -4.31 8.97
C LYS A 50 -15.40 -3.13 9.72
N THR A 51 -15.28 -3.17 11.06
CA THR A 51 -15.50 -1.99 11.89
C THR A 51 -14.32 -1.03 11.72
N ASP A 52 -14.60 0.25 11.60
CA ASP A 52 -13.62 1.31 11.75
C ASP A 52 -13.71 1.92 13.16
N GLY A 53 -12.55 2.26 13.74
CA GLY A 53 -12.49 2.93 15.04
C GLY A 53 -12.65 4.45 14.98
N THR A 54 -12.87 5.01 13.80
CA THR A 54 -13.01 6.45 13.58
C THR A 54 -14.44 6.89 13.89
N HIS A 55 -14.59 7.88 14.75
CA HIS A 55 -15.91 8.40 15.13
C HIS A 55 -16.66 8.92 13.90
N GLY A 56 -17.86 8.40 13.68
CA GLY A 56 -18.75 8.77 12.58
C GLY A 56 -18.56 7.94 11.31
N VAL A 57 -17.66 6.96 11.32
CA VAL A 57 -17.53 5.91 10.32
C VAL A 57 -18.15 4.64 10.87
N ASP A 58 -19.08 4.05 10.14
CA ASP A 58 -19.82 2.87 10.59
C ASP A 58 -19.15 1.58 10.09
N PHE A 59 -18.50 1.62 8.92
CA PHE A 59 -17.80 0.47 8.34
C PHE A 59 -16.64 0.88 7.44
N GLU A 60 -15.71 -0.04 7.26
CA GLU A 60 -14.63 0.02 6.28
C GLU A 60 -14.69 -1.21 5.36
N ILE A 61 -14.51 -0.98 4.06
CA ILE A 61 -14.31 -2.03 3.06
C ILE A 61 -12.88 -1.98 2.57
N ALA A 62 -12.15 -3.08 2.76
CA ALA A 62 -10.83 -3.26 2.19
C ALA A 62 -10.91 -4.13 0.93
N PHE A 63 -10.42 -3.60 -0.18
CA PHE A 63 -10.31 -4.31 -1.44
C PHE A 63 -9.06 -5.20 -1.46
N PRO A 64 -9.05 -6.28 -2.27
CA PRO A 64 -7.84 -7.02 -2.59
C PRO A 64 -6.84 -6.13 -3.33
N ILE A 65 -5.63 -6.64 -3.55
CA ILE A 65 -4.65 -5.98 -4.39
C ILE A 65 -5.11 -6.13 -5.85
N LEU A 66 -5.29 -4.99 -6.52
CA LEU A 66 -5.80 -4.91 -7.88
C LEU A 66 -4.74 -4.27 -8.79
N SER A 67 -4.68 -4.68 -10.06
CA SER A 67 -3.90 -3.94 -11.06
C SER A 67 -4.61 -2.64 -11.41
N ILE A 68 -3.88 -1.53 -11.43
CA ILE A 68 -4.45 -0.21 -11.79
C ILE A 68 -4.93 -0.19 -13.24
N ASP A 69 -4.19 -0.87 -14.14
CA ASP A 69 -4.46 -0.92 -15.57
C ASP A 69 -5.48 -2.01 -15.98
N SER A 70 -6.05 -2.72 -15.00
CA SER A 70 -7.05 -3.76 -15.24
C SER A 70 -8.45 -3.15 -15.35
N SER A 71 -9.14 -3.42 -16.44
CA SER A 71 -10.57 -3.06 -16.60
C SER A 71 -11.44 -3.79 -15.58
N LEU A 72 -11.07 -5.04 -15.26
CA LEU A 72 -11.74 -5.88 -14.28
C LEU A 72 -11.64 -5.30 -12.86
N SER A 73 -10.50 -4.68 -12.51
CA SER A 73 -10.34 -3.99 -11.23
C SER A 73 -11.40 -2.90 -11.06
N TRP A 74 -11.56 -2.06 -12.07
CA TRP A 74 -12.53 -0.96 -12.03
C TRP A 74 -13.98 -1.43 -12.11
N TYR A 75 -14.24 -2.54 -12.78
CA TYR A 75 -15.54 -3.22 -12.74
C TYR A 75 -15.90 -3.60 -11.30
N TYR A 76 -15.00 -4.28 -10.57
CA TYR A 76 -15.28 -4.68 -9.18
C TYR A 76 -15.42 -3.50 -8.24
N VAL A 77 -14.58 -2.46 -8.37
CA VAL A 77 -14.73 -1.24 -7.58
C VAL A 77 -16.11 -0.62 -7.81
N ASN A 78 -16.50 -0.44 -9.06
CA ASN A 78 -17.82 0.12 -9.39
C ASN A 78 -18.96 -0.74 -8.86
N LYS A 79 -18.86 -2.06 -8.98
CA LYS A 79 -19.88 -3.00 -8.52
C LYS A 79 -20.07 -2.94 -7.00
N VAL A 80 -18.98 -2.84 -6.24
CA VAL A 80 -19.02 -2.65 -4.77
C VAL A 80 -19.73 -1.35 -4.41
N LEU A 81 -19.35 -0.23 -5.04
CA LEU A 81 -19.96 1.07 -4.75
C LEU A 81 -21.44 1.12 -5.14
N THR A 82 -21.81 0.47 -6.25
CA THR A 82 -23.20 0.31 -6.67
C THR A 82 -24.01 -0.51 -5.67
N LEU A 83 -23.43 -1.63 -5.18
CA LEU A 83 -24.09 -2.46 -4.15
C LEU A 83 -24.32 -1.69 -2.87
N LEU A 84 -23.35 -0.88 -2.43
CA LEU A 84 -23.50 0.01 -1.27
C LEU A 84 -24.64 1.03 -1.48
N THR A 85 -24.68 1.67 -2.64
CA THR A 85 -25.72 2.63 -3.00
C THR A 85 -27.11 1.99 -2.97
N ASN A 86 -27.26 0.82 -3.61
CA ASN A 86 -28.53 0.10 -3.70
C ASN A 86 -29.05 -0.38 -2.33
N ASN A 87 -28.15 -0.56 -1.37
CA ASN A 87 -28.51 -0.93 0.01
C ASN A 87 -28.64 0.27 0.95
N GLY A 88 -28.60 1.49 0.41
CA GLY A 88 -28.82 2.71 1.17
C GLY A 88 -27.63 3.08 2.08
N CYS A 89 -26.44 2.56 1.81
CA CYS A 89 -25.23 3.06 2.46
C CYS A 89 -24.86 4.45 1.95
N GLY A 90 -24.12 5.19 2.75
CA GLY A 90 -23.73 6.56 2.41
C GLY A 90 -22.33 6.91 2.89
N VAL A 91 -21.98 8.16 2.72
CA VAL A 91 -20.69 8.73 3.17
C VAL A 91 -20.94 10.04 3.92
N LYS A 92 -20.07 10.34 4.88
CA LYS A 92 -20.05 11.60 5.63
C LYS A 92 -18.72 12.33 5.43
N LYS A 93 -18.62 13.57 5.90
CA LYS A 93 -17.39 14.37 5.82
C LYS A 93 -16.17 13.74 6.50
N CYS A 94 -16.40 12.85 7.48
CA CYS A 94 -15.33 12.10 8.17
C CYS A 94 -14.82 10.90 7.37
N CYS A 95 -15.62 10.37 6.44
CA CYS A 95 -15.25 9.19 5.65
C CYS A 95 -14.22 9.54 4.55
N GLY A 96 -13.27 8.66 4.34
CA GLY A 96 -12.24 8.74 3.33
C GLY A 96 -12.18 7.53 2.41
N VAL A 97 -11.48 7.68 1.30
CA VAL A 97 -10.93 6.57 0.54
C VAL A 97 -9.43 6.62 0.69
N HIS A 98 -8.84 5.56 1.23
CA HIS A 98 -7.39 5.42 1.30
C HIS A 98 -6.92 4.60 0.09
N VAL A 99 -5.92 5.13 -0.60
CA VAL A 99 -5.36 4.51 -1.80
C VAL A 99 -3.96 4.04 -1.50
N HIS A 100 -3.73 2.74 -1.59
CA HIS A 100 -2.43 2.12 -1.48
C HIS A 100 -1.86 1.87 -2.87
N ILE A 101 -0.68 2.39 -3.17
CA ILE A 101 0.04 2.13 -4.41
C ILE A 101 1.25 1.25 -4.12
N GLY A 102 1.38 0.17 -4.88
CA GLY A 102 2.49 -0.75 -4.84
C GLY A 102 2.99 -1.09 -6.24
N LEU A 103 4.06 -1.87 -6.31
CA LEU A 103 4.65 -2.37 -7.55
C LEU A 103 4.65 -3.89 -7.54
N LYS A 104 4.40 -4.51 -8.67
CA LYS A 104 4.41 -5.96 -8.84
C LYS A 104 5.09 -6.40 -10.12
N SER A 105 5.98 -7.38 -10.02
CA SER A 105 6.44 -8.17 -11.15
C SER A 105 5.34 -9.11 -11.60
N ILE A 106 4.98 -9.02 -12.85
CA ILE A 106 3.97 -9.87 -13.48
C ILE A 106 4.65 -10.60 -14.64
N SER A 107 4.50 -11.93 -14.68
CA SER A 107 4.98 -12.72 -15.82
C SER A 107 4.41 -12.17 -17.12
N SER A 108 5.22 -12.12 -18.17
CA SER A 108 4.81 -11.64 -19.50
C SER A 108 3.59 -12.35 -20.08
N ASN A 109 3.32 -13.56 -19.59
CA ASN A 109 2.19 -14.39 -20.04
C ASN A 109 0.87 -14.10 -19.28
N ILE A 110 0.90 -13.23 -18.27
CA ILE A 110 -0.27 -12.89 -17.45
C ILE A 110 -0.71 -11.48 -17.80
N THR A 111 -1.97 -11.29 -18.13
CA THR A 111 -2.57 -9.97 -18.34
C THR A 111 -2.83 -9.25 -17.00
N ASN A 112 -3.13 -7.97 -17.02
CA ASN A 112 -3.53 -7.22 -15.83
C ASN A 112 -4.86 -7.72 -15.25
N ASP A 113 -5.78 -8.19 -16.13
CA ASP A 113 -7.05 -8.77 -15.70
C ASP A 113 -6.85 -10.15 -15.07
N ASP A 114 -5.94 -10.98 -15.62
CA ASP A 114 -5.56 -12.26 -15.01
C ASP A 114 -4.92 -12.05 -13.63
N PHE A 115 -4.01 -11.06 -13.49
CA PHE A 115 -3.43 -10.71 -12.19
C PHE A 115 -4.53 -10.33 -11.19
N THR A 116 -5.49 -9.51 -11.61
CA THR A 116 -6.63 -9.10 -10.77
C THR A 116 -7.47 -10.30 -10.35
N THR A 117 -7.77 -11.22 -11.27
CA THR A 117 -8.51 -12.46 -10.99
C THR A 117 -7.77 -13.34 -9.98
N LEU A 118 -6.48 -13.58 -10.21
CA LEU A 118 -5.64 -14.37 -9.30
C LEU A 118 -5.55 -13.75 -7.90
N SER A 119 -5.47 -12.42 -7.83
CA SER A 119 -5.44 -11.69 -6.55
C SER A 119 -6.77 -11.86 -5.81
N ILE A 120 -7.90 -11.74 -6.49
CA ILE A 120 -9.24 -11.93 -5.92
C ILE A 120 -9.40 -13.38 -5.43
N ASP A 121 -8.98 -14.37 -6.21
CA ASP A 121 -9.10 -15.78 -5.82
C ASP A 121 -8.23 -16.11 -4.60
N LYS A 122 -7.02 -15.58 -4.53
CA LYS A 122 -6.18 -15.68 -3.33
C LYS A 122 -6.82 -14.97 -2.15
N TYR A 123 -7.46 -13.83 -2.38
CA TYR A 123 -8.20 -13.10 -1.36
C TYR A 123 -9.38 -13.93 -0.85
N ARG A 124 -10.13 -14.61 -1.70
CA ARG A 124 -11.20 -15.55 -1.35
C ARG A 124 -10.70 -16.72 -0.51
N ALA A 125 -9.55 -17.31 -0.90
CA ALA A 125 -8.96 -18.44 -0.21
C ALA A 125 -8.43 -18.11 1.19
N ASN A 126 -7.93 -16.89 1.41
CA ASN A 126 -7.23 -16.47 2.63
C ASN A 126 -7.97 -15.37 3.41
N ARG A 127 -9.28 -15.48 3.56
CA ARG A 127 -10.17 -14.44 4.15
C ARG A 127 -9.70 -13.80 5.45
N THR A 128 -8.89 -14.47 6.25
CA THR A 128 -8.38 -13.99 7.54
C THR A 128 -7.05 -13.24 7.47
N TYR A 129 -6.31 -13.31 6.35
CA TYR A 129 -4.90 -12.90 6.27
C TYR A 129 -4.59 -11.69 5.40
N ILE A 130 -5.58 -11.08 4.80
CA ILE A 130 -5.39 -10.16 3.69
C ILE A 130 -4.71 -8.85 4.06
N SER A 131 -4.90 -8.37 5.26
CA SER A 131 -4.19 -7.16 5.72
C SER A 131 -2.70 -7.39 6.01
N GLN A 132 -2.21 -8.61 5.88
CA GLN A 132 -0.88 -9.00 6.39
C GLN A 132 -0.02 -9.80 5.41
N SER A 133 -0.60 -10.38 4.36
CA SER A 133 0.12 -11.16 3.34
C SER A 133 0.40 -10.38 2.05
N SER A 134 0.03 -9.12 2.00
CA SER A 134 0.20 -8.26 0.83
C SER A 134 1.66 -8.05 0.43
N SER A 135 2.61 -8.23 1.36
CA SER A 135 4.03 -8.21 1.05
C SER A 135 4.49 -9.30 0.07
N VAL A 136 3.71 -10.36 -0.08
CA VAL A 136 3.96 -11.44 -1.06
C VAL A 136 3.65 -11.00 -2.48
N TYR A 137 2.88 -9.92 -2.65
CA TYR A 137 2.37 -9.50 -3.95
C TYR A 137 3.04 -8.27 -4.53
N ASN A 138 3.73 -7.47 -3.71
CA ASN A 138 4.39 -6.28 -4.20
C ASN A 138 5.89 -6.50 -4.28
N ASP A 139 6.46 -6.25 -5.44
CA ASP A 139 7.87 -5.98 -5.56
C ASP A 139 8.14 -4.64 -4.90
N VAL A 140 9.38 -4.38 -4.63
CA VAL A 140 9.69 -3.24 -3.82
C VAL A 140 9.85 -1.99 -4.66
N LEU A 141 9.16 -0.98 -4.23
CA LEU A 141 9.50 0.38 -4.61
C LEU A 141 10.84 0.75 -3.98
N ASP A 142 11.81 1.12 -4.80
CA ASP A 142 13.09 1.66 -4.35
C ASP A 142 12.86 2.90 -3.47
N ASN A 143 13.65 3.05 -2.42
CA ASN A 143 13.58 4.19 -1.51
C ASN A 143 13.70 5.55 -2.22
N ALA A 144 14.47 5.63 -3.31
CA ALA A 144 14.59 6.85 -4.08
C ALA A 144 13.32 7.16 -4.87
N ILE A 145 12.63 6.14 -5.41
CA ILE A 145 11.31 6.31 -6.03
C ILE A 145 10.31 6.79 -4.98
N ILE A 146 10.32 6.18 -3.79
CA ILE A 146 9.44 6.58 -2.69
C ILE A 146 9.69 8.02 -2.28
N LYS A 147 10.97 8.41 -2.09
CA LYS A 147 11.36 9.77 -1.75
C LYS A 147 10.88 10.75 -2.81
N ASP A 148 11.10 10.47 -4.10
CA ASP A 148 10.69 11.34 -5.20
C ASP A 148 9.17 11.49 -5.26
N VAL A 149 8.40 10.40 -5.15
CA VAL A 149 6.93 10.45 -5.11
C VAL A 149 6.43 11.29 -3.92
N VAL A 150 6.98 11.07 -2.72
CA VAL A 150 6.58 11.81 -1.50
C VAL A 150 6.93 13.29 -1.64
N TYR A 151 8.12 13.60 -2.17
CA TYR A 151 8.54 14.97 -2.44
C TYR A 151 7.62 15.67 -3.44
N ARG A 152 7.28 15.03 -4.57
CA ARG A 152 6.36 15.58 -5.57
C ARG A 152 4.98 15.80 -4.99
N TYR A 153 4.46 14.83 -4.24
CA TYR A 153 3.17 15.01 -3.57
C TYR A 153 3.19 16.19 -2.61
N ALA A 154 4.24 16.34 -1.79
CA ALA A 154 4.42 17.47 -0.87
C ALA A 154 4.50 18.81 -1.62
N LYS A 155 5.32 18.87 -2.69
CA LYS A 155 5.50 20.07 -3.52
C LYS A 155 4.18 20.55 -4.15
N HIS A 156 3.32 19.61 -4.56
CA HIS A 156 2.04 19.93 -5.17
C HIS A 156 0.85 19.86 -4.20
N GLN A 157 1.10 19.71 -2.90
CA GLN A 157 0.05 19.57 -1.88
C GLN A 157 -1.01 20.67 -1.95
N LEU A 158 -0.60 21.92 -2.16
CA LEU A 158 -1.53 23.06 -2.22
C LEU A 158 -2.44 23.01 -3.46
N GLU A 159 -1.93 22.52 -4.58
CA GLU A 159 -2.74 22.32 -5.80
C GLU A 159 -3.68 21.12 -5.66
N ILE A 160 -3.17 20.02 -5.07
CA ILE A 160 -3.98 18.84 -4.74
C ILE A 160 -5.10 19.23 -3.76
N ASN A 161 -4.84 20.11 -2.80
CA ASN A 161 -5.84 20.59 -1.86
C ASN A 161 -7.02 21.31 -2.55
N LYS A 162 -6.80 21.95 -3.70
CA LYS A 162 -7.89 22.64 -4.45
C LYS A 162 -8.90 21.68 -5.08
N ILE A 163 -8.55 20.40 -5.20
CA ILE A 163 -9.40 19.37 -5.79
C ILE A 163 -10.34 18.75 -4.74
N PHE A 164 -9.98 18.83 -3.46
CA PHE A 164 -10.71 18.21 -2.37
C PHE A 164 -11.49 19.22 -1.52
N PRO A 165 -12.58 18.80 -0.87
CA PRO A 165 -13.30 19.65 0.07
C PRO A 165 -12.41 20.00 1.28
N LEU A 166 -12.67 21.15 1.89
CA LEU A 166 -11.92 21.64 3.07
C LEU A 166 -11.83 20.60 4.21
N SER A 167 -12.82 19.70 4.33
CA SER A 167 -12.80 18.63 5.32
C SER A 167 -11.69 17.60 5.09
N ARG A 168 -11.06 17.59 3.91
CA ARG A 168 -9.97 16.67 3.53
C ARG A 168 -8.62 17.37 3.34
N THR A 169 -8.60 18.69 3.50
CA THR A 169 -7.38 19.47 3.43
C THR A 169 -6.91 19.82 4.84
N ASN A 170 -5.75 19.36 5.23
CA ASN A 170 -5.13 19.62 6.53
C ASN A 170 -6.01 19.23 7.74
N ASN A 171 -6.71 18.10 7.67
CA ASN A 171 -7.48 17.59 8.80
C ASN A 171 -6.61 16.71 9.73
N ARG A 172 -7.19 16.36 10.92
CA ARG A 172 -6.45 15.58 11.93
C ARG A 172 -6.04 14.17 11.50
N PHE A 173 -6.59 13.62 10.43
CA PHE A 173 -6.31 12.26 9.91
C PHE A 173 -5.62 12.26 8.54
N ALA A 174 -5.46 13.45 7.92
CA ALA A 174 -4.78 13.64 6.64
C ALA A 174 -4.15 15.04 6.62
N SER A 175 -3.15 15.27 7.49
CA SER A 175 -2.41 16.53 7.53
C SER A 175 -1.57 16.68 6.27
N GLY A 176 -1.51 17.90 5.71
CA GLY A 176 -0.71 18.20 4.52
C GLY A 176 0.79 18.05 4.74
N LEU A 177 1.54 17.89 3.67
CA LEU A 177 2.99 17.74 3.65
C LEU A 177 3.73 19.00 3.18
N ASP A 178 3.02 20.07 2.87
CA ASP A 178 3.57 21.33 2.34
C ASP A 178 4.66 21.95 3.23
N LEU A 179 4.57 21.76 4.54
CA LEU A 179 5.60 22.21 5.48
C LEU A 179 6.82 21.29 5.58
N CYS A 180 6.77 20.11 4.95
CA CYS A 180 7.82 19.10 5.05
C CYS A 180 8.75 19.07 3.84
N ILE A 181 8.52 19.90 2.82
CA ILE A 181 9.19 19.84 1.50
C ILE A 181 10.71 19.84 1.66
N ASP A 182 11.28 20.82 2.37
CA ASP A 182 12.73 20.94 2.53
C ASP A 182 13.32 19.77 3.32
N ALA A 183 12.64 19.32 4.36
CA ALA A 183 13.09 18.18 5.15
C ALA A 183 13.06 16.88 4.36
N ILE A 184 12.04 16.67 3.53
CA ILE A 184 11.94 15.52 2.62
C ILE A 184 13.08 15.59 1.59
N LYS A 185 13.34 16.77 1.03
CA LYS A 185 14.41 16.96 0.03
C LYS A 185 15.78 16.62 0.63
N GLN A 186 16.06 17.05 1.85
CA GLN A 186 17.36 16.92 2.50
C GLN A 186 17.62 15.56 3.15
N CYS A 187 16.60 14.74 3.44
CA CYS A 187 16.79 13.44 4.08
C CYS A 187 17.51 12.44 3.16
N ASP A 188 18.09 11.40 3.73
CA ASP A 188 18.84 10.35 3.01
C ASP A 188 17.95 9.43 2.14
N GLY A 189 16.62 9.58 2.24
CA GLY A 189 15.64 8.81 1.47
C GLY A 189 15.29 7.46 2.10
N SER A 190 15.91 7.06 3.19
CA SER A 190 15.42 5.89 3.94
C SER A 190 14.00 6.13 4.45
N ILE A 191 13.19 5.07 4.54
CA ILE A 191 11.80 5.19 5.02
C ILE A 191 11.74 5.82 6.41
N GLU A 192 12.68 5.48 7.29
CA GLU A 192 12.77 6.05 8.64
C GLU A 192 13.08 7.55 8.58
N ALA A 193 14.01 7.97 7.72
CA ALA A 193 14.35 9.39 7.55
C ALA A 193 13.20 10.19 6.94
N LEU A 194 12.48 9.62 5.96
CA LEU A 194 11.28 10.24 5.40
C LEU A 194 10.16 10.38 6.44
N MET A 195 9.91 9.34 7.23
CA MET A 195 8.93 9.39 8.32
C MET A 195 9.30 10.46 9.35
N ASN A 196 10.59 10.52 9.74
CA ASN A 196 11.09 11.53 10.67
C ASN A 196 10.99 12.95 10.09
N ALA A 197 11.29 13.12 8.79
CA ALA A 197 11.16 14.41 8.10
C ALA A 197 9.70 14.92 8.14
N ILE A 198 8.73 14.02 7.92
CA ILE A 198 7.30 14.34 7.96
C ILE A 198 6.83 14.61 9.39
N GLU A 199 7.17 13.76 10.35
CA GLU A 199 6.68 13.86 11.74
C GLU A 199 7.22 15.10 12.48
N ARG A 200 8.48 15.49 12.21
CA ARG A 200 9.13 16.64 12.88
C ARG A 200 8.76 17.98 12.28
N ASN A 201 8.46 18.04 10.99
CA ASN A 201 8.24 19.28 10.25
C ASN A 201 6.79 19.50 9.86
N GLY A 202 5.93 18.50 10.03
CA GLY A 202 4.51 18.64 9.75
C GLY A 202 3.81 19.58 10.73
N SER A 203 2.65 20.08 10.33
CA SER A 203 1.84 21.04 11.09
C SER A 203 1.34 20.53 12.45
N THR A 204 1.57 19.27 12.77
CA THR A 204 1.14 18.64 14.00
C THR A 204 2.21 17.65 14.48
N ASN A 205 2.50 17.61 15.78
CA ASN A 205 3.34 16.57 16.41
C ASN A 205 2.67 15.19 16.36
N ARG A 206 2.33 14.72 15.17
CA ARG A 206 1.60 13.46 14.94
C ARG A 206 2.47 12.43 14.27
N ARG A 207 2.08 11.17 14.46
CA ARG A 207 2.70 10.02 13.77
C ARG A 207 2.43 10.13 12.26
N SER A 208 3.37 9.67 11.45
CA SER A 208 3.32 9.72 9.98
C SER A 208 2.02 9.16 9.36
N LYS A 209 1.36 8.21 10.03
CA LYS A 209 0.08 7.65 9.58
C LYS A 209 -1.09 8.65 9.52
N PHE A 210 -0.96 9.83 10.09
CA PHE A 210 -2.00 10.87 10.10
C PHE A 210 -1.74 11.99 9.10
N PHE A 211 -0.80 11.80 8.20
CA PHE A 211 -0.57 12.72 7.08
C PHE A 211 -1.26 12.23 5.80
N THR A 212 -1.33 13.10 4.80
CA THR A 212 -1.90 12.78 3.49
C THR A 212 -1.20 11.62 2.80
N VAL A 213 0.09 11.41 3.12
CA VAL A 213 0.88 10.24 2.72
C VAL A 213 1.32 9.50 3.97
N ASN A 214 0.97 8.22 4.07
CA ASN A 214 1.33 7.35 5.18
C ASN A 214 2.37 6.31 4.72
N LEU A 215 3.58 6.44 5.24
CA LEU A 215 4.70 5.54 4.94
C LEU A 215 4.76 4.31 5.87
N GLN A 216 4.00 4.28 6.97
CA GLN A 216 3.95 3.08 7.84
C GLN A 216 3.36 1.87 7.09
N SER A 217 2.52 2.10 6.09
CA SER A 217 2.00 1.05 5.22
C SER A 217 3.10 0.38 4.41
N TYR A 218 4.19 1.10 4.07
CA TYR A 218 5.30 0.52 3.32
C TYR A 218 6.01 -0.60 4.09
N ALA A 219 6.35 -0.37 5.35
CA ALA A 219 6.96 -1.41 6.18
C ALA A 219 6.06 -2.63 6.40
N ARG A 220 4.72 -2.43 6.32
CA ARG A 220 3.73 -3.46 6.59
C ARG A 220 3.29 -4.20 5.33
N TYR A 221 3.09 -3.48 4.23
CA TYR A 221 2.45 -3.97 3.01
C TYR A 221 3.28 -3.78 1.74
N GLY A 222 4.41 -3.06 1.80
CA GLY A 222 5.18 -2.67 0.62
C GLY A 222 4.49 -1.62 -0.26
N THR A 223 3.53 -0.88 0.31
CA THR A 223 2.73 0.12 -0.40
C THR A 223 2.85 1.49 0.24
N ILE A 224 2.67 2.55 -0.53
CA ILE A 224 2.46 3.91 -0.01
C ILE A 224 0.96 4.16 0.03
N GLU A 225 0.46 4.61 1.18
CA GLU A 225 -0.94 4.93 1.38
C GLU A 225 -1.18 6.44 1.25
N PHE A 226 -2.15 6.81 0.42
CA PHE A 226 -2.63 8.19 0.23
C PHE A 226 -4.01 8.33 0.84
N ARG A 227 -4.17 9.23 1.81
CA ARG A 227 -5.34 9.34 2.69
C ARG A 227 -6.23 10.55 2.40
N GLN A 228 -5.90 11.34 1.40
CA GLN A 228 -6.56 12.64 1.20
C GLN A 228 -7.93 12.57 0.53
N HIS A 229 -8.23 11.49 -0.21
CA HIS A 229 -9.49 11.41 -0.95
C HIS A 229 -10.70 11.30 -0.01
N SER A 230 -11.75 12.13 -0.25
CA SER A 230 -13.03 11.97 0.44
C SER A 230 -13.74 10.70 -0.03
N ALA A 231 -14.44 10.02 0.87
CA ALA A 231 -15.28 8.91 0.45
C ALA A 231 -16.36 9.39 -0.54
N THR A 232 -16.62 8.57 -1.55
CA THR A 232 -17.64 8.77 -2.57
C THR A 232 -18.10 7.43 -3.10
N LEU A 233 -19.38 7.31 -3.43
CA LEU A 233 -19.94 6.12 -4.06
C LEU A 233 -19.86 6.15 -5.60
N GLU A 234 -19.11 7.11 -6.16
CA GLU A 234 -18.92 7.29 -7.59
C GLU A 234 -17.48 6.90 -7.97
N VAL A 235 -17.32 5.79 -8.68
CA VAL A 235 -16.01 5.30 -9.15
C VAL A 235 -15.28 6.33 -10.00
N ASP A 236 -16.01 7.10 -10.77
CA ASP A 236 -15.49 8.15 -11.65
C ASP A 236 -14.82 9.33 -10.90
N LYS A 237 -15.03 9.44 -9.59
CA LYS A 237 -14.32 10.40 -8.74
C LYS A 237 -13.05 9.78 -8.13
N ILE A 238 -13.05 8.48 -7.89
CA ILE A 238 -11.91 7.76 -7.31
C ILE A 238 -10.85 7.47 -8.37
N LYS A 239 -11.28 6.96 -9.54
CA LYS A 239 -10.38 6.53 -10.61
C LYS A 239 -9.39 7.60 -11.06
N PRO A 240 -9.80 8.87 -11.34
CA PRO A 240 -8.84 9.91 -11.72
C PRO A 240 -7.78 10.20 -10.65
N PHE A 241 -8.13 10.12 -9.37
CA PHE A 241 -7.16 10.30 -8.30
C PHE A 241 -6.13 9.16 -8.28
N VAL A 242 -6.58 7.91 -8.39
CA VAL A 242 -5.67 6.75 -8.49
C VAL A 242 -4.77 6.87 -9.73
N MET A 243 -5.31 7.29 -10.88
CA MET A 243 -4.53 7.50 -12.10
C MET A 243 -3.51 8.63 -11.95
N MET A 244 -3.86 9.72 -11.28
CA MET A 244 -2.91 10.79 -10.95
C MET A 244 -1.73 10.25 -10.11
N LEU A 245 -2.03 9.47 -9.06
CA LEU A 245 -1.00 8.84 -8.24
C LEU A 245 -0.14 7.87 -9.07
N ALA A 246 -0.76 7.01 -9.88
CA ALA A 246 -0.04 6.08 -10.77
C ALA A 246 0.91 6.81 -11.71
N ASN A 247 0.48 7.94 -12.26
CA ASN A 247 1.32 8.76 -13.14
C ASN A 247 2.51 9.39 -12.39
N MET A 248 2.33 9.80 -11.12
CA MET A 248 3.45 10.25 -10.28
C MET A 248 4.48 9.13 -10.07
N PHE A 249 4.02 7.91 -9.77
CA PHE A 249 4.90 6.75 -9.63
C PHE A 249 5.61 6.41 -10.95
N ASN A 250 4.89 6.35 -12.05
CA ASN A 250 5.47 6.05 -13.37
C ASN A 250 6.53 7.09 -13.77
N HIS A 251 6.28 8.38 -13.48
CA HIS A 251 7.25 9.43 -13.71
C HIS A 251 8.53 9.21 -12.88
N SER A 252 8.37 8.95 -11.59
CA SER A 252 9.50 8.68 -10.68
C SER A 252 10.28 7.41 -11.06
N ILE A 253 9.58 6.35 -11.49
CA ILE A 253 10.18 5.10 -11.98
C ILE A 253 10.97 5.37 -13.27
N ASN A 254 10.39 6.08 -14.24
CA ASN A 254 11.04 6.37 -15.52
C ASN A 254 12.25 7.27 -15.34
N ASN A 255 12.18 8.30 -14.53
CA ASN A 255 13.33 9.15 -14.22
C ASN A 255 14.44 8.33 -13.55
N ARG A 256 14.09 7.39 -12.70
CA ARG A 256 15.03 6.48 -12.07
C ARG A 256 15.70 5.57 -13.09
N MET A 257 14.96 5.02 -14.04
CA MET A 257 15.52 4.18 -15.11
C MET A 257 16.45 4.98 -16.03
N LEU A 258 16.14 6.23 -16.32
CA LEU A 258 16.97 7.11 -17.14
C LEU A 258 18.29 7.49 -16.44
N THR A 259 18.26 7.67 -15.11
CA THR A 259 19.45 7.93 -14.31
C THR A 259 20.25 6.66 -14.01
N ASN A 260 19.63 5.48 -14.11
CA ASN A 260 20.19 4.17 -13.77
C ASN A 260 20.85 3.42 -14.95
N ASN A 261 21.42 4.09 -15.93
CA ASN A 261 22.57 3.48 -16.62
C ASN A 261 23.76 3.28 -15.66
N SER A 262 23.55 3.42 -14.37
CA SER A 262 24.46 3.29 -13.25
C SER A 262 24.16 2.00 -12.48
N ARG A 263 25.16 1.17 -12.43
CA ARG A 263 25.50 0.00 -11.63
C ARG A 263 24.53 -0.35 -10.48
N ILE A 264 23.84 -1.49 -10.61
CA ILE A 264 23.24 -2.18 -9.46
C ILE A 264 24.40 -2.75 -8.64
N GLU A 265 24.55 -2.31 -7.41
CA GLU A 265 25.50 -2.92 -6.48
C GLU A 265 24.74 -3.83 -5.51
N ARG A 266 25.26 -5.05 -5.34
CA ARG A 266 24.79 -5.95 -4.31
C ARG A 266 25.31 -5.45 -2.96
N GLN A 267 24.39 -5.03 -2.08
CA GLN A 267 24.73 -4.67 -0.73
C GLN A 267 24.52 -5.88 0.19
N GLU A 268 25.61 -6.30 0.82
CA GLU A 268 25.50 -7.32 1.89
C GLU A 268 24.74 -6.75 3.08
N LEU A 269 23.72 -7.49 3.53
CA LEU A 269 23.07 -7.16 4.77
C LEU A 269 23.99 -7.54 5.96
N PRO A 270 24.07 -6.71 7.00
CA PRO A 270 24.93 -6.95 8.13
C PRO A 270 24.64 -8.31 8.79
N THR A 271 25.64 -8.91 9.40
CA THR A 271 25.51 -10.21 10.08
C THR A 271 24.41 -10.15 11.13
N ASN A 272 24.45 -9.18 12.02
CA ASN A 272 23.35 -8.84 12.91
C ASN A 272 23.52 -7.39 13.40
N PRO A 273 22.69 -6.43 12.91
CA PRO A 273 22.79 -5.04 13.29
C PRO A 273 22.14 -4.71 14.65
N PHE A 274 21.48 -5.70 15.25
CA PHE A 274 20.78 -5.56 16.53
C PHE A 274 21.56 -6.24 17.66
N ASN A 275 21.33 -5.78 18.88
CA ASN A 275 21.86 -6.49 20.04
C ASN A 275 21.33 -7.95 20.05
N PRO A 276 22.21 -8.96 19.99
CA PRO A 276 21.81 -10.36 19.85
C PRO A 276 20.96 -10.91 21.02
N ARG A 277 20.95 -10.21 22.16
CA ARG A 277 20.13 -10.58 23.34
C ARG A 277 18.70 -10.00 23.28
N THR A 278 18.39 -9.16 22.31
CA THR A 278 17.04 -8.61 22.14
C THR A 278 16.19 -9.50 21.23
N LYS A 279 14.85 -9.38 21.33
CA LYS A 279 13.92 -10.08 20.42
C LYS A 279 14.22 -9.79 18.95
N LEU A 280 14.62 -8.56 18.61
CA LEU A 280 15.03 -8.15 17.25
C LEU A 280 16.30 -8.88 16.82
N GLY A 281 17.33 -8.92 17.67
CA GLY A 281 18.58 -9.57 17.35
C GLY A 281 18.44 -11.08 17.24
N LEU A 282 17.67 -11.72 18.11
CA LEU A 282 17.36 -13.14 18.04
C LEU A 282 16.61 -13.50 16.77
N LEU A 283 15.58 -12.71 16.43
CA LEU A 283 14.80 -12.92 15.21
C LEU A 283 15.67 -12.72 13.96
N TRP A 284 16.52 -11.68 13.93
CA TRP A 284 17.43 -11.44 12.82
C TRP A 284 18.36 -12.66 12.60
N SER A 285 19.03 -13.13 13.65
CA SER A 285 19.93 -14.28 13.55
C SER A 285 19.22 -15.55 13.10
N LEU A 286 18.01 -15.79 13.59
CA LEU A 286 17.23 -16.96 13.23
C LEU A 286 16.76 -16.92 11.76
N CYS A 287 16.29 -15.76 11.29
CA CYS A 287 15.78 -15.59 9.92
C CYS A 287 16.92 -15.48 8.88
N LYS A 288 18.15 -15.14 9.28
CA LYS A 288 19.32 -15.03 8.38
C LYS A 288 19.97 -16.37 8.07
N THR A 289 19.35 -17.47 8.39
CA THR A 289 19.78 -18.82 7.97
C THR A 289 19.34 -19.10 6.53
N ASP A 290 20.01 -20.05 5.86
CA ASP A 290 19.72 -20.40 4.46
C ASP A 290 18.25 -20.77 4.22
N ASN A 291 17.61 -21.35 5.22
CA ASN A 291 16.21 -21.80 5.16
C ASN A 291 15.21 -20.80 5.75
N GLY A 292 15.67 -19.72 6.37
CA GLY A 292 14.81 -18.81 7.13
C GLY A 292 14.16 -19.50 8.35
N ALA A 293 13.09 -18.91 8.88
CA ALA A 293 12.38 -19.43 10.03
C ALA A 293 10.87 -19.28 9.89
N THR A 294 10.11 -20.25 10.36
CA THR A 294 8.66 -20.19 10.46
C THR A 294 8.21 -19.28 11.60
N THR A 295 6.98 -18.80 11.55
CA THR A 295 6.40 -18.01 12.64
C THR A 295 6.45 -18.75 13.97
N ARG A 296 6.21 -20.06 13.98
CA ARG A 296 6.28 -20.92 15.19
C ARG A 296 7.69 -20.97 15.77
N GLU A 297 8.71 -21.19 14.93
CA GLU A 297 10.11 -21.20 15.36
C GLU A 297 10.53 -19.84 15.94
N ILE A 298 10.10 -18.74 15.28
CA ILE A 298 10.37 -17.38 15.76
C ILE A 298 9.71 -17.16 17.12
N MET A 299 8.46 -17.57 17.29
CA MET A 299 7.76 -17.45 18.57
C MET A 299 8.49 -18.19 19.68
N ALA A 300 8.83 -19.44 19.43
CA ALA A 300 9.54 -20.28 20.42
C ALA A 300 10.94 -19.72 20.74
N HIS A 301 11.75 -19.41 19.72
CA HIS A 301 13.14 -18.99 19.91
C HIS A 301 13.28 -17.59 20.48
N CYS A 302 12.40 -16.66 20.08
CA CYS A 302 12.46 -15.27 20.52
C CYS A 302 11.58 -14.98 21.74
N ASN A 303 10.94 -15.98 22.31
CA ASN A 303 9.98 -15.86 23.41
C ASN A 303 8.91 -14.80 23.11
N ILE A 304 8.19 -15.00 22.00
CA ILE A 304 7.12 -14.13 21.52
C ILE A 304 5.79 -14.88 21.61
N ASP A 305 4.82 -14.34 22.32
CA ASP A 305 3.60 -15.04 22.72
C ASP A 305 2.60 -15.30 21.58
N ASN A 306 2.69 -14.52 20.49
CA ASN A 306 1.73 -14.62 19.40
C ASN A 306 2.30 -14.13 18.06
N ALA A 307 1.70 -14.62 16.97
CA ALA A 307 2.07 -14.29 15.60
C ALA A 307 1.95 -12.78 15.25
N LYS A 308 1.03 -12.04 15.90
CA LYS A 308 0.88 -10.60 15.71
C LYS A 308 2.11 -9.84 16.18
N SER A 309 2.72 -10.28 17.28
CA SER A 309 3.97 -9.71 17.81
C SER A 309 5.18 -10.05 16.94
N VAL A 310 5.24 -11.25 16.34
CA VAL A 310 6.25 -11.59 15.32
C VAL A 310 6.16 -10.61 14.15
N ARG A 311 4.98 -10.39 13.61
CA ARG A 311 4.77 -9.46 12.47
C ARG A 311 5.16 -8.03 12.79
N ARG A 312 4.88 -7.55 14.02
CA ARG A 312 5.34 -6.22 14.47
C ARG A 312 6.86 -6.12 14.48
N THR A 313 7.54 -7.17 14.97
CA THR A 313 8.99 -7.21 15.00
C THR A 313 9.59 -7.23 13.58
N ILE A 314 9.01 -8.01 12.66
CA ILE A 314 9.38 -8.00 11.23
C ILE A 314 9.16 -6.61 10.62
N SER A 315 8.02 -5.98 10.89
CA SER A 315 7.75 -4.60 10.42
C SER A 315 8.81 -3.61 10.91
N THR A 316 9.28 -3.76 12.15
CA THR A 316 10.37 -2.93 12.69
C THR A 316 11.69 -3.14 11.95
N ILE A 317 12.01 -4.38 11.56
CA ILE A 317 13.20 -4.67 10.75
C ILE A 317 13.08 -4.01 9.37
N ARG A 318 11.95 -4.20 8.70
CA ARG A 318 11.69 -3.62 7.38
C ARG A 318 11.72 -2.10 7.37
N SER A 319 11.25 -1.45 8.43
CA SER A 319 11.33 0.01 8.54
C SER A 319 12.75 0.55 8.71
N LYS A 320 13.66 -0.28 9.26
CA LYS A 320 15.06 0.14 9.47
C LYS A 320 15.97 -0.09 8.26
N PHE A 321 15.63 -1.03 7.40
CA PHE A 321 16.42 -1.34 6.21
C PHE A 321 15.62 -1.04 4.94
N THR A 322 14.97 -2.06 4.40
CA THR A 322 14.03 -1.96 3.29
C THR A 322 12.96 -3.01 3.45
N HIS A 323 11.89 -2.91 2.68
CA HIS A 323 10.86 -3.95 2.65
C HIS A 323 11.44 -5.32 2.24
N HIS A 324 12.49 -5.37 1.42
CA HIS A 324 13.19 -6.59 0.99
C HIS A 324 14.08 -7.23 2.06
N SER A 325 14.41 -6.51 3.14
CA SER A 325 15.29 -7.04 4.17
C SER A 325 14.74 -8.30 4.86
N VAL A 326 13.45 -8.57 4.68
CA VAL A 326 12.82 -9.79 5.20
C VAL A 326 11.84 -10.35 4.17
N GLU A 327 12.17 -11.47 3.56
CA GLU A 327 11.29 -12.22 2.67
C GLU A 327 10.23 -12.99 3.47
N CYS A 328 8.98 -12.99 2.96
CA CYS A 328 7.94 -13.89 3.47
C CYS A 328 8.03 -15.23 2.74
N LEU A 329 8.11 -16.30 3.49
CA LEU A 329 8.05 -17.66 2.97
C LEU A 329 6.59 -18.11 2.90
N THR A 330 6.22 -18.75 1.79
CA THR A 330 4.85 -19.20 1.54
C THR A 330 4.49 -20.49 2.25
N GLN A 331 3.20 -20.84 2.29
CA GLN A 331 2.70 -22.11 2.79
C GLN A 331 3.39 -23.33 2.15
N GLN A 332 3.76 -23.23 0.87
CA GLN A 332 4.44 -24.32 0.15
C GLN A 332 5.81 -24.62 0.78
N PHE A 333 6.56 -23.59 1.20
CA PHE A 333 7.79 -23.75 1.94
C PHE A 333 7.56 -24.43 3.30
N TYR A 334 6.52 -24.03 4.02
CA TYR A 334 6.15 -24.65 5.29
C TYR A 334 5.81 -26.12 5.12
N ASN A 335 4.97 -26.47 4.15
CA ASN A 335 4.57 -27.86 3.88
C ASN A 335 5.75 -28.75 3.47
N HIS A 336 6.71 -28.20 2.71
CA HIS A 336 7.93 -28.91 2.34
C HIS A 336 8.80 -29.23 3.57
N ARG A 337 8.84 -28.36 4.57
CA ARG A 337 9.69 -28.48 5.76
C ARG A 337 9.05 -29.28 6.89
N TYR A 338 7.75 -29.19 7.07
CA TYR A 338 7.04 -29.73 8.25
C TYR A 338 5.85 -30.64 7.90
N GLY A 339 5.55 -30.87 6.61
CA GLY A 339 4.35 -31.57 6.18
C GLY A 339 3.11 -30.67 6.18
N THR A 340 1.97 -31.25 5.81
CA THR A 340 0.69 -30.52 5.77
C THR A 340 0.20 -30.23 7.20
N SER A 341 0.02 -28.95 7.52
CA SER A 341 -0.59 -28.51 8.78
C SER A 341 -2.01 -28.01 8.51
N ASN A 342 -2.95 -28.39 9.35
CA ASN A 342 -4.33 -27.88 9.34
C ASN A 342 -4.46 -26.54 10.09
N ASP A 343 -3.39 -26.01 10.66
CA ASP A 343 -3.38 -24.79 11.46
C ASP A 343 -3.12 -23.57 10.58
N GLU A 344 -4.17 -22.87 10.17
CA GLU A 344 -4.10 -21.67 9.30
C GLU A 344 -3.21 -20.53 9.86
N HIS A 345 -2.89 -20.56 11.15
CA HIS A 345 -2.13 -19.50 11.81
C HIS A 345 -0.62 -19.61 11.66
N ASP A 346 -0.09 -20.76 11.26
CA ASP A 346 1.35 -21.07 11.26
C ASP A 346 1.99 -21.14 9.85
N LEU A 347 1.28 -20.76 8.81
CA LEU A 347 1.67 -20.99 7.42
C LEU A 347 2.75 -20.03 6.87
N ASN A 348 3.14 -19.03 7.63
CA ASN A 348 4.13 -18.04 7.20
C ASN A 348 5.49 -18.26 7.86
N GLY A 349 6.52 -18.12 7.05
CA GLY A 349 7.90 -18.04 7.49
C GLY A 349 8.55 -16.75 7.01
N TYR A 350 9.72 -16.47 7.50
CA TYR A 350 10.51 -15.29 7.17
C TYR A 350 11.96 -15.65 6.95
N LYS A 351 12.58 -15.00 5.97
CA LYS A 351 14.00 -15.15 5.65
C LYS A 351 14.62 -13.77 5.48
N ILE A 352 15.83 -13.59 5.99
CA ILE A 352 16.65 -12.42 5.74
C ILE A 352 17.72 -12.85 4.73
N PRO A 353 17.73 -12.29 3.50
CA PRO A 353 18.72 -12.64 2.48
C PRO A 353 20.12 -12.23 2.92
N SER A 354 21.14 -12.81 2.31
CA SER A 354 22.53 -12.41 2.55
C SER A 354 22.88 -11.04 1.99
N HIS A 355 22.22 -10.67 0.91
CA HIS A 355 22.39 -9.39 0.20
C HIS A 355 21.06 -8.92 -0.37
N ILE A 356 20.97 -7.64 -0.61
CA ILE A 356 19.89 -7.00 -1.36
C ILE A 356 20.49 -6.24 -2.53
N ASP A 357 19.80 -6.21 -3.64
CA ASP A 357 20.19 -5.37 -4.77
C ASP A 357 19.79 -3.92 -4.45
N VAL A 358 20.77 -3.07 -4.30
CA VAL A 358 20.59 -1.63 -4.04
C VAL A 358 21.05 -0.86 -5.26
N ALA A 359 20.15 -0.10 -5.84
CA ALA A 359 20.54 0.85 -6.86
C ALA A 359 21.27 2.04 -6.20
N ILE A 360 22.54 2.23 -6.54
CA ILE A 360 23.29 3.39 -6.09
C ILE A 360 22.90 4.58 -6.95
N THR A 361 22.30 5.55 -6.33
CA THR A 361 22.00 6.82 -6.98
C THR A 361 22.59 7.96 -6.19
N SER A 362 22.97 9.01 -6.92
CA SER A 362 23.09 10.33 -6.33
C SER A 362 21.71 10.69 -5.76
N ASN A 363 21.64 10.98 -4.46
CA ASN A 363 20.43 11.36 -3.76
C ASN A 363 19.88 12.75 -4.17
N SER A 364 20.30 13.28 -5.32
CA SER A 364 19.82 14.55 -5.85
C SER A 364 18.48 14.35 -6.54
N ILE A 365 17.44 14.95 -5.99
CA ILE A 365 16.19 15.15 -6.70
C ILE A 365 16.46 16.20 -7.78
N ASP A 366 16.26 15.84 -9.04
CA ASP A 366 16.36 16.79 -10.14
C ASP A 366 15.14 17.71 -10.15
N ASP A 367 15.34 18.93 -9.63
CA ASP A 367 14.28 19.98 -9.62
C ASP A 367 14.06 20.60 -11.01
N THR A 368 14.95 20.32 -12.00
CA THR A 368 14.92 20.95 -13.31
C THR A 368 13.96 20.27 -14.29
N VAL A 369 13.54 19.04 -14.00
CA VAL A 369 12.46 18.41 -14.75
C VAL A 369 11.17 19.09 -14.32
N GLU A 370 10.76 20.09 -15.12
CA GLU A 370 9.54 20.85 -14.89
C GLU A 370 8.34 19.92 -14.75
N ASP A 371 7.63 20.06 -13.63
CA ASP A 371 6.42 19.30 -13.32
C ASP A 371 5.21 19.72 -14.22
N HIS A 372 5.46 20.24 -15.43
CA HIS A 372 4.42 20.60 -16.39
C HIS A 372 3.44 19.45 -16.64
N PHE A 373 3.96 18.23 -16.64
CA PHE A 373 3.11 17.04 -16.79
C PHE A 373 2.16 16.85 -15.60
N LEU A 374 2.64 17.05 -14.37
CA LEU A 374 1.82 16.92 -13.16
C LEU A 374 0.82 18.05 -13.03
N ILE A 375 1.21 19.28 -13.41
CA ILE A 375 0.32 20.44 -13.48
C ILE A 375 -0.76 20.21 -14.54
N GLY A 376 -0.40 19.62 -15.69
CA GLY A 376 -1.33 19.19 -16.72
C GLY A 376 -2.36 18.18 -16.20
N LEU A 377 -1.90 17.12 -15.54
CA LEU A 377 -2.77 16.09 -14.93
C LEU A 377 -3.69 16.66 -13.84
N LEU A 378 -3.19 17.53 -12.99
CA LEU A 378 -4.00 18.20 -11.97
C LEU A 378 -5.05 19.11 -12.61
N SER A 379 -4.71 19.77 -13.71
CA SER A 379 -5.65 20.59 -14.50
C SER A 379 -6.71 19.72 -15.17
N GLU A 380 -6.34 18.62 -15.78
CA GLU A 380 -7.28 17.67 -16.39
C GLU A 380 -8.21 17.06 -15.34
N PHE A 381 -7.68 16.63 -14.19
CA PHE A 381 -8.49 16.12 -13.09
C PHE A 381 -9.46 17.17 -12.54
N LYS A 382 -8.98 18.39 -12.34
CA LYS A 382 -9.83 19.53 -11.94
C LYS A 382 -10.93 19.81 -12.95
N ASN A 383 -10.60 19.86 -14.23
CA ASN A 383 -11.56 20.10 -15.30
C ASN A 383 -12.58 18.97 -15.40
N TYR A 384 -12.15 17.72 -15.25
CA TYR A 384 -13.04 16.56 -15.19
C TYR A 384 -14.07 16.69 -14.05
N ILE A 385 -13.62 17.04 -12.83
CA ILE A 385 -14.52 17.25 -11.68
C ILE A 385 -15.46 18.44 -11.91
N LEU A 386 -14.94 19.57 -12.41
CA LEU A 386 -15.73 20.79 -12.65
C LEU A 386 -16.78 20.58 -13.75
N ASN A 387 -16.44 19.92 -14.84
CA ASN A 387 -17.38 19.65 -15.94
C ASN A 387 -18.53 18.75 -15.49
N ARG A 388 -18.30 17.81 -14.58
CA ARG A 388 -19.38 16.99 -14.02
C ARG A 388 -20.27 17.75 -13.03
N ILE A 389 -19.71 18.66 -12.23
CA ILE A 389 -20.53 19.51 -11.35
C ILE A 389 -21.46 20.40 -12.18
N ALA A 390 -20.99 20.92 -13.32
CA ALA A 390 -21.78 21.74 -14.21
C ALA A 390 -22.93 20.97 -14.94
N HIS A 391 -22.85 19.65 -15.05
CA HIS A 391 -23.92 18.82 -15.61
C HIS A 391 -25.03 18.43 -14.62
N PHE A 392 -24.86 18.73 -13.33
CA PHE A 392 -25.83 18.46 -12.27
C PHE A 392 -26.43 19.72 -11.63
N SER A 393 -26.08 20.90 -12.13
CA SER A 393 -26.72 22.19 -11.84
C SER A 393 -27.72 22.56 -12.96
#